data_15af348301da9e315f4462b4515cb1af
#
_entry.id   15af348301da9e315f4462b4515cb1af
#
_cell.length_a   1.000
_cell.length_b   1.000
_cell.length_c   1.000
_cell.angle_alpha   90.00
_cell.angle_beta   90.00
_cell.angle_gamma   90.00
#
_symmetry.space_group_name_H-M   'P 1'
#
loop_
_entity.id
_entity.type
_entity.pdbx_description
1 polymer ?
#
loop_
_entity_poly.entity_id
_entity_poly.type
_entity_poly.pdbx_seq_one_letter_code
_entity_poly.pdbx_strand_id
1 'polypeptide(L)'
;MTQYARPDADTSVGNWAASSGSSRYAMIDESSADDSDYISVSSMGSAETIVLGLSDVDTPDSGTRTVVVRAYEDSGFNSVQLDVTLKEGSTSKGSQSFSSGFDSVANLSFNITSSISDYSNLNLTISATDPMGMGTAYVYQAYFSVPDAAAEEVTTSPAFLLFVD
;
A
#
# COMPACT_ATOMS: atom_id res chain seq x y z
N MET A 1 -12.43 4.20 -14.03
CA MET A 1 -11.92 2.93 -13.41
C MET A 1 -11.06 3.30 -12.21
N THR A 2 -10.51 2.36 -11.51
CA THR A 2 -9.62 2.58 -10.36
C THR A 2 -8.26 1.99 -10.69
N GLN A 3 -7.18 2.73 -10.39
CA GLN A 3 -5.81 2.27 -10.52
C GLN A 3 -5.33 1.74 -9.16
N TYR A 4 -4.34 0.85 -9.17
CA TYR A 4 -3.79 0.25 -7.97
C TYR A 4 -2.26 0.29 -8.04
N ALA A 5 -1.62 1.12 -7.21
CA ALA A 5 -0.19 1.02 -6.95
C ALA A 5 0.04 -0.13 -5.96
N ARG A 6 0.80 -1.14 -6.38
CA ARG A 6 1.08 -2.35 -5.60
C ARG A 6 2.57 -2.40 -5.25
N PRO A 7 2.95 -3.09 -4.18
CA PRO A 7 4.36 -3.36 -3.92
C PRO A 7 5.05 -3.96 -5.16
N ASP A 8 6.19 -3.42 -5.54
CA ASP A 8 7.00 -3.88 -6.67
C ASP A 8 8.50 -3.95 -6.36
N ALA A 9 8.90 -3.46 -5.18
CA ALA A 9 10.29 -3.51 -4.74
C ALA A 9 10.41 -3.61 -3.20
N ASP A 10 11.39 -4.39 -2.75
CA ASP A 10 11.87 -4.41 -1.36
C ASP A 10 12.91 -3.28 -1.16
N THR A 11 12.50 -2.14 -0.60
CA THR A 11 13.42 -1.02 -0.33
C THR A 11 14.19 -1.22 0.97
N SER A 12 13.52 -1.69 2.01
CA SER A 12 14.12 -2.10 3.28
C SER A 12 13.24 -3.14 3.94
N VAL A 13 13.79 -4.26 4.38
CA VAL A 13 12.97 -5.40 4.83
C VAL A 13 13.01 -5.63 6.34
N GLY A 14 13.99 -5.06 7.08
CA GLY A 14 14.12 -5.31 8.50
C GLY A 14 14.14 -6.81 8.83
N ASN A 15 13.39 -7.21 9.86
CA ASN A 15 13.22 -8.62 10.26
C ASN A 15 11.97 -9.28 9.64
N TRP A 16 11.29 -8.62 8.69
CA TRP A 16 10.16 -9.21 8.00
C TRP A 16 10.61 -10.37 7.10
N ALA A 17 9.90 -11.48 7.16
CA ALA A 17 10.15 -12.69 6.38
C ALA A 17 9.04 -12.88 5.33
N ALA A 18 9.39 -13.43 4.17
CA ALA A 18 8.43 -13.89 3.17
C ALA A 18 7.97 -15.31 3.50
N SER A 19 6.71 -15.66 3.21
CA SER A 19 6.16 -17.02 3.33
C SER A 19 6.89 -17.99 2.41
N SER A 20 7.36 -17.50 1.26
CA SER A 20 8.17 -18.26 0.29
C SER A 20 9.16 -17.34 -0.42
N GLY A 21 10.20 -17.91 -1.02
CA GLY A 21 11.17 -17.13 -1.78
C GLY A 21 11.98 -16.12 -0.96
N SER A 22 12.39 -15.03 -1.59
CA SER A 22 13.23 -13.99 -0.96
C SER A 22 12.66 -12.58 -1.07
N SER A 23 11.74 -12.34 -2.01
CA SER A 23 11.11 -11.04 -2.24
C SER A 23 9.86 -10.90 -1.37
N ARG A 24 9.83 -9.88 -0.51
CA ARG A 24 8.67 -9.61 0.37
C ARG A 24 7.54 -8.98 -0.42
N TYR A 25 7.88 -8.04 -1.30
CA TYR A 25 6.87 -7.37 -2.13
C TYR A 25 6.04 -8.39 -2.95
N ALA A 26 6.67 -9.43 -3.51
CA ALA A 26 6.03 -10.42 -4.35
C ALA A 26 5.08 -11.37 -3.60
N MET A 27 5.02 -11.27 -2.27
CA MET A 27 4.09 -12.04 -1.44
C MET A 27 2.81 -11.26 -1.13
N ILE A 28 2.73 -9.98 -1.49
CA ILE A 28 1.61 -9.11 -1.09
C ILE A 28 1.19 -8.14 -2.20
N ASP A 29 1.62 -8.38 -3.45
CA ASP A 29 1.33 -7.53 -4.62
C ASP A 29 0.14 -8.01 -5.46
N GLU A 30 -0.53 -9.09 -5.09
CA GLU A 30 -1.57 -9.75 -5.88
C GLU A 30 -2.76 -8.83 -6.17
N SER A 31 -3.37 -9.05 -7.35
CA SER A 31 -4.59 -8.37 -7.75
C SER A 31 -5.84 -8.89 -7.02
N SER A 32 -5.79 -10.13 -6.56
CA SER A 32 -6.79 -10.78 -5.72
C SER A 32 -6.10 -11.30 -4.47
N ALA A 33 -6.70 -11.11 -3.31
CA ALA A 33 -6.11 -11.58 -2.06
C ALA A 33 -5.87 -13.09 -2.09
N ASP A 34 -4.64 -13.50 -1.76
CA ASP A 34 -4.24 -14.88 -1.55
C ASP A 34 -3.68 -15.01 -0.12
N ASP A 35 -4.43 -15.63 0.77
CA ASP A 35 -4.03 -15.77 2.17
C ASP A 35 -3.00 -16.91 2.38
N SER A 36 -2.52 -17.56 1.32
CA SER A 36 -1.40 -18.49 1.35
C SER A 36 -0.04 -17.82 1.20
N ASP A 37 0.00 -16.65 0.56
CA ASP A 37 1.18 -15.80 0.43
C ASP A 37 1.11 -14.65 1.43
N TYR A 38 2.22 -14.42 2.14
CA TYR A 38 2.28 -13.36 3.14
C TYR A 38 3.72 -12.97 3.47
N ILE A 39 3.85 -11.83 4.09
CA ILE A 39 5.03 -11.45 4.86
C ILE A 39 4.68 -11.47 6.35
N SER A 40 5.65 -11.80 7.20
CA SER A 40 5.42 -11.85 8.65
C SER A 40 6.62 -11.38 9.44
N VAL A 41 6.34 -10.91 10.65
CA VAL A 41 7.36 -10.57 11.65
C VAL A 41 6.88 -10.95 13.04
N SER A 42 7.78 -11.45 13.88
CA SER A 42 7.50 -11.88 15.24
C SER A 42 8.54 -11.32 16.22
N SER A 43 8.30 -11.51 17.52
CA SER A 43 9.20 -11.05 18.60
C SER A 43 9.44 -9.53 18.58
N MET A 44 8.40 -8.76 18.35
CA MET A 44 8.41 -7.30 18.09
C MET A 44 8.44 -6.48 19.39
N GLY A 45 9.34 -6.77 20.34
CA GLY A 45 9.50 -5.94 21.54
C GLY A 45 9.90 -4.48 21.25
N SER A 46 10.30 -4.19 20.02
CA SER A 46 10.49 -2.86 19.44
C SER A 46 9.89 -2.86 18.02
N ALA A 47 9.68 -1.68 17.46
CA ALA A 47 9.09 -1.55 16.13
C ALA A 47 9.96 -2.22 15.05
N GLU A 48 9.36 -3.15 14.32
CA GLU A 48 9.96 -3.85 13.18
C GLU A 48 9.34 -3.31 11.88
N THR A 49 10.18 -2.69 11.05
CA THR A 49 9.71 -1.90 9.90
C THR A 49 10.15 -2.51 8.57
N ILE A 50 9.23 -2.57 7.62
CA ILE A 50 9.50 -2.83 6.20
C ILE A 50 9.12 -1.60 5.38
N VAL A 51 9.88 -1.32 4.32
CA VAL A 51 9.60 -0.28 3.32
C VAL A 51 9.55 -0.93 1.95
N LEU A 52 8.44 -0.75 1.26
CA LEU A 52 8.15 -1.32 -0.05
C LEU A 52 7.97 -0.19 -1.06
N GLY A 53 8.66 -0.27 -2.20
CA GLY A 53 8.33 0.55 -3.36
C GLY A 53 6.96 0.18 -3.90
N LEU A 54 6.24 1.13 -4.46
CA LEU A 54 4.96 0.89 -5.11
C LEU A 54 5.08 1.14 -6.61
N SER A 55 4.38 0.34 -7.40
CA SER A 55 4.29 0.50 -8.85
C SER A 55 3.69 1.86 -9.23
N ASP A 56 4.09 2.37 -10.37
CA ASP A 56 3.61 3.64 -10.90
C ASP A 56 2.10 3.59 -11.20
N VAL A 57 1.44 4.70 -10.96
CA VAL A 57 0.06 4.95 -11.40
C VAL A 57 -0.03 6.36 -11.99
N ASP A 58 -0.97 6.54 -12.92
CA ASP A 58 -1.21 7.85 -13.50
C ASP A 58 -1.77 8.81 -12.46
N THR A 59 -1.46 10.09 -12.62
CA THR A 59 -2.00 11.13 -11.75
C THR A 59 -3.53 11.14 -11.84
N PRO A 60 -4.26 10.90 -10.74
CA PRO A 60 -5.71 10.89 -10.75
C PRO A 60 -6.25 12.33 -10.92
N ASP A 61 -7.42 12.45 -11.54
CA ASP A 61 -8.11 13.73 -11.66
C ASP A 61 -8.66 14.18 -10.28
N SER A 62 -9.55 13.39 -9.72
CA SER A 62 -10.16 13.68 -8.42
C SER A 62 -10.69 12.39 -7.79
N GLY A 63 -11.03 12.45 -6.51
CA GLY A 63 -11.67 11.35 -5.80
C GLY A 63 -10.87 10.83 -4.62
N THR A 64 -11.41 9.81 -3.97
CA THR A 64 -10.83 9.22 -2.77
C THR A 64 -9.64 8.34 -3.11
N ARG A 65 -8.54 8.56 -2.41
CA ARG A 65 -7.32 7.76 -2.47
C ARG A 65 -7.21 6.98 -1.16
N THR A 66 -7.03 5.67 -1.24
CA THR A 66 -7.12 4.80 -0.08
C THR A 66 -5.94 3.83 -0.04
N VAL A 67 -5.25 3.76 1.08
CA VAL A 67 -4.32 2.66 1.38
C VAL A 67 -5.12 1.51 1.97
N VAL A 68 -4.86 0.31 1.49
CA VAL A 68 -5.45 -0.93 2.03
C VAL A 68 -4.32 -1.91 2.34
N VAL A 69 -4.40 -2.52 3.52
CA VAL A 69 -3.52 -3.60 3.96
C VAL A 69 -4.39 -4.72 4.51
N ARG A 70 -4.27 -5.91 3.91
CA ARG A 70 -4.91 -7.12 4.41
C ARG A 70 -3.96 -7.79 5.40
N ALA A 71 -4.37 -7.87 6.66
CA ALA A 71 -3.50 -8.30 7.75
C ALA A 71 -4.19 -9.22 8.76
N TYR A 72 -3.37 -9.89 9.55
CA TYR A 72 -3.76 -10.72 10.69
C TYR A 72 -2.71 -10.63 11.79
N GLU A 73 -3.11 -10.71 13.03
CA GLU A 73 -2.22 -10.82 14.17
C GLU A 73 -2.49 -12.12 14.97
N ASP A 74 -1.42 -12.76 15.43
CA ASP A 74 -1.44 -14.01 16.18
C ASP A 74 -0.81 -13.81 17.57
N SER A 75 -1.34 -12.89 18.36
CA SER A 75 -0.87 -12.68 19.73
C SER A 75 -1.74 -13.38 20.76
N GLY A 76 -2.98 -13.70 20.40
CA GLY A 76 -4.00 -14.20 21.33
C GLY A 76 -4.46 -13.15 22.37
N PHE A 77 -3.88 -11.95 22.35
CA PHE A 77 -4.15 -10.87 23.29
C PHE A 77 -4.47 -9.53 22.62
N ASN A 78 -4.54 -9.48 21.30
CA ASN A 78 -4.68 -8.23 20.52
C ASN A 78 -3.62 -7.18 20.92
N SER A 79 -2.38 -7.61 21.10
CA SER A 79 -1.28 -6.75 21.55
C SER A 79 -0.43 -6.18 20.43
N VAL A 80 -0.60 -6.69 19.19
CA VAL A 80 0.11 -6.18 18.02
C VAL A 80 -0.49 -4.87 17.57
N GLN A 81 0.37 -3.87 17.37
CA GLN A 81 0.03 -2.63 16.68
C GLN A 81 0.69 -2.64 15.31
N LEU A 82 -0.07 -2.30 14.28
CA LEU A 82 0.40 -2.14 12.91
C LEU A 82 0.27 -0.68 12.50
N ASP A 83 1.42 -0.02 12.27
CA ASP A 83 1.49 1.35 11.77
C ASP A 83 1.77 1.32 10.28
N VAL A 84 0.90 1.94 9.49
CA VAL A 84 1.00 1.99 8.03
C VAL A 84 1.12 3.43 7.58
N THR A 85 2.14 3.74 6.76
CA THR A 85 2.41 5.09 6.26
C THR A 85 2.66 5.06 4.76
N LEU A 86 1.88 5.84 3.99
CA LEU A 86 2.20 6.15 2.60
C LEU A 86 3.15 7.33 2.54
N LYS A 87 4.20 7.22 1.74
CA LYS A 87 5.18 8.30 1.52
C LYS A 87 5.37 8.58 0.04
N GLU A 88 5.70 9.82 -0.28
CA GLU A 88 6.25 10.26 -1.56
C GLU A 88 7.73 10.58 -1.31
N GLY A 89 8.62 9.73 -1.83
CA GLY A 89 10.02 9.75 -1.42
C GLY A 89 10.18 9.56 0.09
N SER A 90 10.69 10.58 0.79
CA SER A 90 10.84 10.58 2.26
C SER A 90 9.68 11.27 3.00
N THR A 91 8.74 11.91 2.27
CA THR A 91 7.68 12.74 2.86
C THR A 91 6.42 11.91 3.11
N SER A 92 5.94 11.86 4.36
CA SER A 92 4.68 11.20 4.69
C SER A 92 3.49 11.94 4.04
N LYS A 93 2.61 11.18 3.40
CA LYS A 93 1.35 11.66 2.80
C LYS A 93 0.12 11.28 3.64
N GLY A 94 0.26 10.31 4.50
CA GLY A 94 -0.75 9.87 5.45
C GLY A 94 -0.30 8.63 6.18
N SER A 95 -0.80 8.45 7.39
CA SER A 95 -0.51 7.28 8.21
C SER A 95 -1.70 6.91 9.07
N GLN A 96 -1.79 5.63 9.42
CA GLN A 96 -2.79 5.11 10.36
C GLN A 96 -2.16 4.01 11.21
N SER A 97 -2.49 4.04 12.50
CA SER A 97 -2.18 2.98 13.46
C SER A 97 -3.40 2.10 13.67
N PHE A 98 -3.21 0.80 13.61
CA PHE A 98 -4.21 -0.22 13.89
C PHE A 98 -3.73 -1.04 15.09
N SER A 99 -4.51 -1.01 16.18
CA SER A 99 -4.22 -1.75 17.42
C SER A 99 -5.32 -2.77 17.75
N SER A 100 -6.24 -3.00 16.83
CA SER A 100 -7.34 -3.97 16.95
C SER A 100 -8.02 -4.18 15.61
N GLY A 101 -8.86 -5.21 15.52
CA GLY A 101 -9.68 -5.48 14.34
C GLY A 101 -8.96 -6.29 13.27
N PHE A 102 -7.87 -6.97 13.60
CA PHE A 102 -7.17 -7.91 12.74
C PHE A 102 -6.68 -9.17 13.49
N ASP A 103 -7.35 -9.54 14.58
CA ASP A 103 -7.29 -10.86 15.26
C ASP A 103 -7.89 -11.99 14.41
N SER A 104 -8.47 -11.64 13.31
CA SER A 104 -8.79 -12.48 12.15
C SER A 104 -8.40 -11.73 10.89
N VAL A 105 -8.17 -12.44 9.79
CA VAL A 105 -7.75 -11.79 8.52
C VAL A 105 -8.73 -10.69 8.13
N ALA A 106 -8.26 -9.46 8.07
CA ALA A 106 -9.08 -8.26 7.83
C ALA A 106 -8.40 -7.28 6.87
N ASN A 107 -9.22 -6.51 6.16
CA ASN A 107 -8.76 -5.37 5.36
C ASN A 107 -8.75 -4.11 6.23
N LEU A 108 -7.57 -3.63 6.55
CA LEU A 108 -7.33 -2.37 7.23
C LEU A 108 -7.17 -1.27 6.19
N SER A 109 -7.82 -0.12 6.36
CA SER A 109 -7.76 0.93 5.35
C SER A 109 -7.82 2.33 5.94
N PHE A 110 -7.22 3.30 5.23
CA PHE A 110 -7.33 4.73 5.54
C PHE A 110 -7.21 5.58 4.28
N ASN A 111 -7.81 6.76 4.32
CA ASN A 111 -7.81 7.68 3.19
C ASN A 111 -6.60 8.62 3.23
N ILE A 112 -6.06 8.92 2.06
CA ILE A 112 -5.00 9.91 1.86
C ILE A 112 -5.64 11.23 1.45
N THR A 113 -5.51 12.25 2.29
CA THR A 113 -6.03 13.60 2.05
C THR A 113 -4.96 14.59 1.60
N SER A 114 -3.69 14.29 1.88
CA SER A 114 -2.55 15.11 1.45
C SER A 114 -2.36 15.07 -0.07
N SER A 115 -1.91 16.16 -0.66
CA SER A 115 -1.55 16.20 -2.07
C SER A 115 -0.32 15.33 -2.36
N ILE A 116 -0.38 14.58 -3.45
CA ILE A 116 0.74 13.82 -4.02
C ILE A 116 1.11 14.50 -5.33
N SER A 117 2.38 14.78 -5.53
CA SER A 117 2.91 15.45 -6.72
C SER A 117 3.57 14.48 -7.69
N ASP A 118 4.06 13.36 -7.19
CA ASP A 118 4.78 12.35 -7.97
C ASP A 118 4.28 10.94 -7.60
N TYR A 119 3.42 10.39 -8.43
CA TYR A 119 2.83 9.05 -8.26
C TYR A 119 3.77 7.92 -8.67
N SER A 120 4.94 8.24 -9.26
CA SER A 120 6.00 7.27 -9.58
C SER A 120 7.04 7.12 -8.46
N ASN A 121 6.93 7.90 -7.39
CA ASN A 121 7.90 7.90 -6.28
C ASN A 121 7.21 7.57 -4.94
N LEU A 122 6.27 6.64 -4.98
CA LEU A 122 5.53 6.23 -3.79
C LEU A 122 6.17 5.02 -3.12
N ASN A 123 6.10 5.01 -1.80
CA ASN A 123 6.46 3.84 -1.02
C ASN A 123 5.52 3.67 0.18
N LEU A 124 5.36 2.41 0.60
CA LEU A 124 4.57 2.02 1.74
C LEU A 124 5.51 1.56 2.86
N THR A 125 5.40 2.20 4.01
CA THR A 125 6.10 1.79 5.23
C THR A 125 5.09 1.07 6.12
N ILE A 126 5.39 -0.17 6.51
CA ILE A 126 4.61 -0.95 7.46
C ILE A 126 5.52 -1.25 8.65
N SER A 127 5.06 -0.92 9.85
CA SER A 127 5.79 -1.15 11.09
C SER A 127 4.90 -1.91 12.07
N ALA A 128 5.40 -3.01 12.60
CA ALA A 128 4.70 -3.79 13.60
C ALA A 128 5.40 -3.67 14.95
N THR A 129 4.62 -3.56 16.02
CA THR A 129 5.09 -3.52 17.40
C THR A 129 4.21 -4.41 18.26
N ASP A 130 4.81 -5.23 19.11
CA ASP A 130 4.12 -5.98 20.14
C ASP A 130 4.84 -5.77 21.48
N PRO A 131 4.30 -4.94 22.39
CA PRO A 131 4.92 -4.71 23.70
C PRO A 131 5.09 -5.97 24.55
N MET A 132 4.29 -7.00 24.29
CA MET A 132 4.42 -8.31 24.98
C MET A 132 5.46 -9.23 24.31
N GLY A 133 5.84 -8.95 23.07
CA GLY A 133 6.85 -9.68 22.32
C GLY A 133 6.46 -11.13 21.98
N MET A 134 5.20 -11.48 22.07
CA MET A 134 4.69 -12.85 21.87
C MET A 134 3.91 -13.05 20.57
N GLY A 135 3.48 -11.96 19.96
CA GLY A 135 2.67 -11.98 18.75
C GLY A 135 3.48 -12.05 17.47
N THR A 136 2.79 -12.41 16.40
CA THR A 136 3.27 -12.35 15.03
C THR A 136 2.30 -11.49 14.22
N ALA A 137 2.81 -10.53 13.45
CA ALA A 137 2.05 -9.80 12.47
C ALA A 137 2.21 -10.48 11.11
N TYR A 138 1.10 -10.61 10.39
CA TYR A 138 1.03 -11.13 9.02
C TYR A 138 0.41 -10.08 8.12
N VAL A 139 0.98 -9.89 6.94
CA VAL A 139 0.39 -9.07 5.87
C VAL A 139 0.30 -9.94 4.63
N TYR A 140 -0.91 -10.03 4.06
CA TYR A 140 -1.26 -10.87 2.92
C TYR A 140 -1.39 -10.08 1.62
N GLN A 141 -1.72 -8.81 1.69
CA GLN A 141 -1.86 -7.95 0.54
C GLN A 141 -1.70 -6.49 0.96
N ALA A 142 -1.12 -5.67 0.10
CA ALA A 142 -1.10 -4.23 0.29
C ALA A 142 -1.26 -3.52 -1.05
N TYR A 143 -1.97 -2.39 -1.06
CA TYR A 143 -2.06 -1.53 -2.23
C TYR A 143 -2.50 -0.11 -1.87
N PHE A 144 -2.18 0.80 -2.76
CA PHE A 144 -2.73 2.15 -2.77
C PHE A 144 -3.68 2.29 -3.95
N SER A 145 -4.95 2.51 -3.65
CA SER A 145 -6.03 2.68 -4.63
C SER A 145 -6.22 4.15 -4.95
N VAL A 146 -6.20 4.49 -6.23
CA VAL A 146 -6.43 5.85 -6.72
C VAL A 146 -7.50 5.84 -7.81
N PRO A 147 -8.28 6.93 -7.97
CA PRO A 147 -9.17 7.09 -9.11
C PRO A 147 -8.38 7.01 -10.43
N ASP A 148 -9.07 6.71 -11.52
CA ASP A 148 -8.49 6.75 -12.86
C ASP A 148 -8.10 8.18 -13.23
N ALA A 149 -7.11 8.32 -14.09
CA ALA A 149 -6.80 9.60 -14.71
C ALA A 149 -8.00 10.08 -15.57
N ALA A 150 -8.21 11.39 -15.64
CA ALA A 150 -9.17 11.94 -16.56
C ALA A 150 -8.83 11.50 -17.99
N ALA A 151 -9.80 11.03 -18.75
CA ALA A 151 -9.61 10.78 -20.17
C ALA A 151 -9.22 12.12 -20.83
N GLU A 152 -8.08 12.16 -21.53
CA GLU A 152 -7.75 13.32 -22.33
C GLU A 152 -8.88 13.56 -23.36
N GLU A 153 -9.55 14.70 -23.24
CA GLU A 153 -10.48 15.11 -24.29
C GLU A 153 -9.67 15.29 -25.59
N VAL A 154 -9.85 14.35 -26.51
CA VAL A 154 -9.34 14.50 -27.86
C VAL A 154 -10.11 15.67 -28.48
N THR A 155 -9.60 16.89 -28.32
CA THR A 155 -10.11 18.04 -29.06
C THR A 155 -9.75 17.83 -30.52
N THR A 156 -10.64 17.17 -31.26
CA THR A 156 -10.61 17.18 -32.72
C THR A 156 -10.88 18.62 -33.15
N SER A 157 -9.80 19.38 -33.40
CA SER A 157 -9.90 20.66 -34.03
C SER A 157 -10.58 20.43 -35.40
N PRO A 158 -11.75 21.01 -35.68
CA PRO A 158 -12.35 20.90 -37.02
C PRO A 158 -11.37 21.55 -37.99
N ALA A 159 -10.77 20.74 -38.87
CA ALA A 159 -10.00 21.25 -39.98
C ALA A 159 -10.97 22.10 -40.85
N PHE A 160 -10.83 23.42 -40.75
CA PHE A 160 -11.58 24.35 -41.60
C PHE A 160 -11.01 24.21 -43.01
N LEU A 161 -11.68 23.43 -43.86
CA LEU A 161 -11.36 23.36 -45.28
C LEU A 161 -11.80 24.68 -45.94
N LEU A 162 -10.84 25.59 -46.12
CA LEU A 162 -11.08 26.79 -46.92
C LEU A 162 -11.05 26.38 -48.41
N PHE A 163 -12.21 26.26 -49.06
CA PHE A 163 -12.27 26.22 -50.51
C PHE A 163 -12.13 27.65 -51.01
N VAL A 164 -11.07 27.93 -51.76
CA VAL A 164 -10.87 29.17 -52.52
C VAL A 164 -11.29 28.85 -53.93
N ASP A 165 -12.35 29.55 -54.42
CA ASP A 165 -12.76 29.58 -55.83
C ASP A 165 -11.78 30.41 -56.67
#